data_17786e542cd9ebfba5c6f6a504a1424e
#
_entry.id   17786e542cd9ebfba5c6f6a504a1424e
#
_cell.length_a   1.000
_cell.length_b   1.000
_cell.length_c   1.000
_cell.angle_alpha   90.00
_cell.angle_beta   90.00
_cell.angle_gamma   90.00
#
_symmetry.space_group_name_H-M   'P 1'
#
loop_
_entity.id
_entity.type
_entity.pdbx_description
1 polymer ?
#
loop_
_entity_poly.entity_id
_entity_poly.type
_entity_poly.pdbx_seq_one_letter_code
_entity_poly.pdbx_strand_id
1 'polypeptide(L)'
;MILSLAPMEGITGHVFRRVHAECFGALDCYYTPFLPPPRVGNRFGGKAFKEIDPANNQGLNVVPQLMSKNADEFVWAAQVLADMGYREVNLNLGCPSGTVVAKGKGSGFLRNLDELEAFLSDVCERSPLPVSVKTRLGLESDDEYERVLDLYCRMPLAELIVHPRVQKDRYTGTPRKEFYGETLERAPFPVAYNGD
;
A
#
# COMPACT_ATOMS: atom_id res chain seq x y z
N MET A 1 7.40 11.51 -16.14
CA MET A 1 6.23 10.76 -15.61
C MET A 1 6.78 9.48 -15.01
N ILE A 2 6.42 9.16 -13.76
CA ILE A 2 6.82 7.92 -13.08
C ILE A 2 5.70 6.89 -13.30
N LEU A 3 6.06 5.69 -13.74
CA LEU A 3 5.13 4.59 -13.99
C LEU A 3 5.38 3.45 -13.02
N SER A 4 4.35 3.04 -12.29
CA SER A 4 4.43 1.95 -11.32
C SER A 4 3.42 0.86 -11.58
N LEU A 5 3.81 -0.41 -11.38
CA LEU A 5 2.89 -1.54 -11.41
C LEU A 5 2.14 -1.65 -10.09
N ALA A 6 0.84 -1.38 -10.12
CA ALA A 6 -0.01 -1.53 -8.94
C ALA A 6 -0.13 -3.00 -8.49
N PRO A 7 -0.22 -3.27 -7.18
CA PRO A 7 -0.34 -4.63 -6.64
C PRO A 7 -1.73 -5.22 -6.93
N MET A 8 -1.76 -6.47 -7.39
CA MET A 8 -2.98 -7.24 -7.57
C MET A 8 -2.78 -8.67 -7.07
N GLU A 9 -3.51 -9.02 -6.00
CA GLU A 9 -3.42 -10.35 -5.37
C GLU A 9 -3.72 -11.46 -6.38
N GLY A 10 -2.86 -12.48 -6.42
CA GLY A 10 -2.96 -13.61 -7.33
C GLY A 10 -2.50 -13.35 -8.77
N ILE A 11 -2.17 -12.11 -9.13
CA ILE A 11 -1.77 -11.73 -10.51
C ILE A 11 -0.34 -11.20 -10.54
N THR A 12 -0.06 -10.08 -9.85
CA THR A 12 1.22 -9.36 -9.97
C THR A 12 2.33 -9.92 -9.07
N GLY A 13 2.38 -11.25 -8.91
CA GLY A 13 3.44 -11.94 -8.17
C GLY A 13 4.83 -11.79 -8.83
N HIS A 14 5.88 -12.27 -8.15
CA HIS A 14 7.27 -12.11 -8.59
C HIS A 14 7.52 -12.62 -10.02
N VAL A 15 6.88 -13.72 -10.43
CA VAL A 15 7.00 -14.24 -11.80
C VAL A 15 6.43 -13.24 -12.81
N PHE A 16 5.22 -12.69 -12.52
CA PHE A 16 4.61 -11.69 -13.39
C PHE A 16 5.49 -10.44 -13.52
N ARG A 17 5.99 -9.90 -12.40
CA ARG A 17 6.83 -8.69 -12.41
C ARG A 17 8.08 -8.87 -13.27
N ARG A 18 8.74 -10.02 -13.14
CA ARG A 18 9.92 -10.34 -13.94
C ARG A 18 9.59 -10.47 -15.42
N VAL A 19 8.58 -11.27 -15.77
CA VAL A 19 8.17 -11.46 -17.17
C VAL A 19 7.70 -10.15 -17.80
N HIS A 20 6.95 -9.33 -17.04
CA HIS A 20 6.55 -8.00 -17.52
C HIS A 20 7.78 -7.14 -17.87
N ALA A 21 8.77 -7.08 -16.97
CA ALA A 21 9.98 -6.30 -17.21
C ALA A 21 10.80 -6.82 -18.40
N GLU A 22 10.88 -8.13 -18.58
CA GLU A 22 11.56 -8.77 -19.71
C GLU A 22 10.85 -8.48 -21.06
N CYS A 23 9.51 -8.50 -21.09
CA CYS A 23 8.74 -8.34 -22.32
C CYS A 23 8.48 -6.88 -22.71
N PHE A 24 8.31 -5.98 -21.75
CA PHE A 24 7.86 -4.60 -21.97
C PHE A 24 8.85 -3.53 -21.47
N GLY A 25 9.97 -3.95 -20.91
CA GLY A 25 10.90 -3.07 -20.21
C GLY A 25 10.50 -2.85 -18.74
N ALA A 26 11.49 -2.56 -17.91
CA ALA A 26 11.26 -2.29 -16.51
C ALA A 26 10.52 -0.96 -16.29
N LEU A 27 9.54 -0.97 -15.41
CA LEU A 27 8.90 0.24 -14.90
C LEU A 27 9.75 0.89 -13.80
N ASP A 28 9.42 2.14 -13.45
CA ASP A 28 10.13 2.86 -12.39
C ASP A 28 9.96 2.18 -11.02
N CYS A 29 8.78 1.54 -10.78
CA CYS A 29 8.49 0.83 -9.53
C CYS A 29 7.50 -0.33 -9.72
N TYR A 30 7.64 -1.36 -8.90
CA TYR A 30 6.72 -2.49 -8.81
C TYR A 30 6.29 -2.69 -7.36
N TYR A 31 4.99 -2.79 -7.10
CA TYR A 31 4.49 -3.14 -5.77
C TYR A 31 4.19 -4.64 -5.69
N THR A 32 4.58 -5.29 -4.58
CA THR A 32 4.18 -6.69 -4.37
C THR A 32 2.68 -6.80 -4.09
N PRO A 33 2.02 -7.93 -4.41
CA PRO A 33 0.77 -8.25 -3.75
C PRO A 33 0.92 -8.10 -2.24
N PHE A 34 -0.16 -7.72 -1.55
CA PHE A 34 -0.07 -7.48 -0.11
C PHE A 34 0.37 -8.73 0.66
N LEU A 35 1.24 -8.51 1.63
CA LEU A 35 1.80 -9.54 2.49
C LEU A 35 1.27 -9.38 3.91
N PRO A 36 0.84 -10.46 4.58
CA PRO A 36 0.62 -10.41 6.01
C PRO A 36 1.98 -10.30 6.71
N PRO A 37 2.17 -9.35 7.63
CA PRO A 37 3.38 -9.30 8.42
C PRO A 37 3.54 -10.59 9.24
N PRO A 38 4.78 -11.07 9.44
CA PRO A 38 5.04 -12.13 10.39
C PRO A 38 4.83 -11.63 11.82
N ARG A 39 4.58 -12.53 12.75
CA ARG A 39 4.62 -12.19 14.17
C ARG A 39 6.01 -11.68 14.55
N VAL A 40 6.06 -10.77 15.52
CA VAL A 40 7.32 -10.24 16.06
C VAL A 40 8.26 -11.39 16.44
N GLY A 41 9.53 -11.29 16.03
CA GLY A 41 10.54 -12.32 16.21
C GLY A 41 10.61 -13.36 15.10
N ASN A 42 9.62 -13.45 14.21
CA ASN A 42 9.61 -14.38 13.07
C ASN A 42 10.01 -13.70 11.76
N ARG A 43 10.33 -14.50 10.75
CA ARG A 43 10.59 -14.06 9.38
C ARG A 43 9.40 -14.38 8.48
N PHE A 44 9.33 -13.72 7.33
CA PHE A 44 8.39 -14.12 6.28
C PHE A 44 8.68 -15.56 5.83
N GLY A 45 7.63 -16.34 5.62
CA GLY A 45 7.75 -17.72 5.19
C GLY A 45 6.94 -18.03 3.92
N GLY A 46 7.20 -19.19 3.33
CA GLY A 46 6.41 -19.77 2.26
C GLY A 46 6.20 -18.83 1.06
N LYS A 47 4.93 -18.61 0.68
CA LYS A 47 4.53 -17.78 -0.46
C LYS A 47 4.94 -16.32 -0.27
N ALA A 48 4.79 -15.78 0.93
CA ALA A 48 5.13 -14.38 1.21
C ALA A 48 6.63 -14.11 1.00
N PHE A 49 7.49 -15.02 1.46
CA PHE A 49 8.93 -14.89 1.24
C PHE A 49 9.31 -14.88 -0.24
N LYS A 50 8.67 -15.71 -1.08
CA LYS A 50 8.93 -15.75 -2.53
C LYS A 50 8.68 -14.41 -3.21
N GLU A 51 7.70 -13.64 -2.73
CA GLU A 51 7.38 -12.32 -3.29
C GLU A 51 8.43 -11.26 -2.99
N ILE A 52 9.17 -11.42 -1.90
CA ILE A 52 10.17 -10.47 -1.42
C ILE A 52 11.60 -11.01 -1.44
N ASP A 53 11.82 -12.23 -1.90
CA ASP A 53 13.17 -12.76 -2.08
C ASP A 53 13.94 -11.88 -3.10
N PRO A 54 15.06 -11.26 -2.71
CA PRO A 54 15.85 -10.43 -3.62
C PRO A 54 16.26 -11.16 -4.90
N ALA A 55 16.49 -12.47 -4.84
CA ALA A 55 16.82 -13.27 -6.01
C ALA A 55 15.67 -13.32 -7.04
N ASN A 56 14.43 -13.29 -6.58
CA ASN A 56 13.24 -13.27 -7.45
C ASN A 56 12.91 -11.86 -8.00
N ASN A 57 13.53 -10.82 -7.45
CA ASN A 57 13.26 -9.41 -7.79
C ASN A 57 14.51 -8.71 -8.35
N GLN A 58 15.51 -9.46 -8.75
CA GLN A 58 16.79 -8.92 -9.21
C GLN A 58 16.63 -7.96 -10.40
N GLY A 59 17.22 -6.77 -10.29
CA GLY A 59 17.16 -5.73 -11.32
C GLY A 59 15.86 -4.93 -11.35
N LEU A 60 14.91 -5.21 -10.46
CA LEU A 60 13.66 -4.46 -10.35
C LEU A 60 13.66 -3.58 -9.10
N ASN A 61 13.10 -2.39 -9.22
CA ASN A 61 12.77 -1.55 -8.06
C ASN A 61 11.42 -2.03 -7.50
N VAL A 62 11.45 -2.79 -6.42
CA VAL A 62 10.26 -3.40 -5.83
C VAL A 62 10.01 -2.84 -4.44
N VAL A 63 8.78 -2.39 -4.20
CA VAL A 63 8.29 -1.95 -2.89
C VAL A 63 7.37 -3.03 -2.32
N PRO A 64 7.73 -3.68 -1.20
CA PRO A 64 6.85 -4.61 -0.52
C PRO A 64 5.62 -3.92 0.04
N GLN A 65 4.44 -4.48 -0.23
CA GLN A 65 3.19 -3.98 0.35
C GLN A 65 2.75 -4.88 1.51
N LEU A 66 2.52 -4.29 2.67
CA LEU A 66 2.01 -4.97 3.86
C LEU A 66 0.53 -4.68 4.08
N MET A 67 -0.17 -5.62 4.70
CA MET A 67 -1.55 -5.46 5.14
C MET A 67 -1.67 -5.81 6.62
N SER A 68 -1.71 -4.79 7.47
CA SER A 68 -1.82 -4.93 8.93
C SER A 68 -2.70 -3.86 9.54
N LYS A 69 -3.11 -4.10 10.79
CA LYS A 69 -3.60 -3.12 11.75
C LYS A 69 -2.91 -3.26 13.11
N ASN A 70 -1.83 -4.03 13.17
CA ASN A 70 -0.97 -4.18 14.33
C ASN A 70 0.37 -3.50 14.02
N ALA A 71 0.66 -2.42 14.74
CA ALA A 71 1.84 -1.61 14.50
C ALA A 71 3.15 -2.36 14.81
N ASP A 72 3.18 -3.16 15.88
CA ASP A 72 4.39 -3.92 16.24
C ASP A 72 4.76 -4.95 15.17
N GLU A 73 3.75 -5.67 14.63
CA GLU A 73 3.98 -6.62 13.52
C GLU A 73 4.39 -5.89 12.24
N PHE A 74 3.84 -4.70 11.96
CA PHE A 74 4.20 -3.91 10.79
C PHE A 74 5.65 -3.41 10.89
N VAL A 75 6.03 -2.82 12.03
CA VAL A 75 7.39 -2.32 12.28
C VAL A 75 8.41 -3.46 12.24
N TRP A 76 8.08 -4.60 12.85
CA TRP A 76 8.92 -5.79 12.76
C TRP A 76 9.11 -6.25 11.31
N ALA A 77 8.03 -6.32 10.53
CA ALA A 77 8.10 -6.66 9.11
C ALA A 77 8.95 -5.66 8.33
N ALA A 78 8.81 -4.36 8.59
CA ALA A 78 9.61 -3.32 7.97
C ALA A 78 11.10 -3.47 8.31
N GLN A 79 11.45 -3.87 9.54
CA GLN A 79 12.84 -4.18 9.91
C GLN A 79 13.39 -5.37 9.13
N VAL A 80 12.61 -6.46 9.02
CA VAL A 80 13.02 -7.63 8.21
C VAL A 80 13.25 -7.25 6.75
N LEU A 81 12.38 -6.38 6.19
CA LEU A 81 12.51 -5.90 4.81
C LEU A 81 13.73 -4.98 4.64
N ALA A 82 14.02 -4.12 5.61
CA ALA A 82 15.23 -3.29 5.62
C ALA A 82 16.49 -4.14 5.62
N ASP A 83 16.54 -5.19 6.44
CA ASP A 83 17.66 -6.14 6.50
C ASP A 83 17.85 -6.92 5.18
N MET A 84 16.78 -7.07 4.37
CA MET A 84 16.82 -7.66 3.03
C MET A 84 17.22 -6.64 1.94
N GLY A 85 17.40 -5.37 2.28
CA GLY A 85 17.85 -4.32 1.37
C GLY A 85 16.74 -3.52 0.69
N TYR A 86 15.47 -3.69 1.10
CA TYR A 86 14.37 -2.84 0.64
C TYR A 86 14.51 -1.42 1.20
N ARG A 87 14.01 -0.43 0.47
CA ARG A 87 14.19 1.01 0.78
C ARG A 87 12.89 1.71 1.17
N GLU A 88 11.77 1.04 1.02
CA GLU A 88 10.44 1.54 1.30
C GLU A 88 9.52 0.37 1.64
N VAL A 89 8.47 0.64 2.40
CA VAL A 89 7.38 -0.30 2.66
C VAL A 89 6.04 0.40 2.42
N ASN A 90 5.12 -0.29 1.74
CA ASN A 90 3.79 0.25 1.44
C ASN A 90 2.73 -0.39 2.33
N LEU A 91 1.79 0.42 2.84
CA LEU A 91 0.61 -0.04 3.58
C LEU A 91 -0.61 -0.14 2.65
N ASN A 92 -1.28 -1.30 2.65
CA ASN A 92 -2.54 -1.48 1.95
C ASN A 92 -3.73 -0.99 2.77
N LEU A 93 -4.37 0.09 2.32
CA LEU A 93 -5.64 0.62 2.83
C LEU A 93 -6.73 0.65 1.73
N GLY A 94 -6.53 -0.11 0.64
CA GLY A 94 -7.42 -0.06 -0.52
C GLY A 94 -8.12 -1.37 -0.89
N CYS A 95 -7.69 -2.53 -0.35
CA CYS A 95 -8.27 -3.82 -0.71
C CYS A 95 -9.76 -3.91 -0.29
N PRO A 96 -10.70 -4.10 -1.27
CA PRO A 96 -12.14 -4.13 -0.98
C PRO A 96 -12.67 -5.55 -0.71
N SER A 97 -11.79 -6.55 -0.59
CA SER A 97 -12.20 -7.94 -0.35
C SER A 97 -12.98 -8.09 0.95
N GLY A 98 -14.15 -8.71 0.91
CA GLY A 98 -15.01 -8.87 2.07
C GLY A 98 -14.32 -9.55 3.26
N THR A 99 -13.46 -10.54 3.00
CA THR A 99 -12.70 -11.25 4.05
C THR A 99 -11.62 -10.37 4.69
N VAL A 100 -11.09 -9.39 3.96
CA VAL A 100 -10.11 -8.41 4.45
C VAL A 100 -10.82 -7.32 5.25
N VAL A 101 -11.89 -6.75 4.66
CA VAL A 101 -12.70 -5.68 5.26
C VAL A 101 -13.35 -6.13 6.57
N ALA A 102 -13.86 -7.37 6.64
CA ALA A 102 -14.45 -7.92 7.87
C ALA A 102 -13.45 -8.02 9.03
N LYS A 103 -12.14 -8.07 8.74
CA LYS A 103 -11.06 -8.06 9.74
C LYS A 103 -10.58 -6.64 10.07
N GLY A 104 -11.22 -5.60 9.55
CA GLY A 104 -10.80 -4.21 9.70
C GLY A 104 -9.45 -3.90 9.02
N LYS A 105 -9.09 -4.63 7.95
CA LYS A 105 -7.85 -4.44 7.19
C LYS A 105 -8.16 -3.93 5.78
N GLY A 106 -7.12 -3.54 5.03
CA GLY A 106 -7.31 -2.93 3.71
C GLY A 106 -8.21 -1.71 3.80
N SER A 107 -9.17 -1.56 2.88
CA SER A 107 -10.13 -0.44 2.94
C SER A 107 -11.01 -0.48 4.20
N GLY A 108 -11.19 -1.64 4.83
CA GLY A 108 -11.94 -1.75 6.09
C GLY A 108 -11.32 -0.99 7.27
N PHE A 109 -10.04 -0.66 7.21
CA PHE A 109 -9.38 0.14 8.25
C PHE A 109 -9.81 1.62 8.21
N LEU A 110 -10.28 2.11 7.07
CA LEU A 110 -10.82 3.48 6.93
C LEU A 110 -12.09 3.71 7.75
N ARG A 111 -12.70 2.66 8.32
CA ARG A 111 -13.90 2.77 9.17
C ARG A 111 -13.63 3.49 10.50
N ASN A 112 -12.44 3.35 11.04
CA ASN A 112 -12.05 3.94 12.31
C ASN A 112 -10.80 4.80 12.10
N LEU A 113 -11.01 6.09 11.82
CA LEU A 113 -9.92 7.01 11.52
C LEU A 113 -9.02 7.28 12.75
N ASP A 114 -9.57 7.24 13.96
CA ASP A 114 -8.78 7.44 15.18
C ASP A 114 -7.79 6.27 15.38
N GLU A 115 -8.25 5.02 15.18
CA GLU A 115 -7.40 3.84 15.22
C GLU A 115 -6.35 3.85 14.09
N LEU A 116 -6.75 4.31 12.90
CA LEU A 116 -5.84 4.45 11.77
C LEU A 116 -4.78 5.53 12.01
N GLU A 117 -5.16 6.68 12.58
CA GLU A 117 -4.24 7.76 12.92
C GLU A 117 -3.21 7.31 13.95
N ALA A 118 -3.64 6.66 15.02
CA ALA A 118 -2.75 6.10 16.03
C ALA A 118 -1.79 5.06 15.43
N PHE A 119 -2.30 4.18 14.56
CA PHE A 119 -1.49 3.18 13.87
C PHE A 119 -0.46 3.83 12.95
N LEU A 120 -0.85 4.80 12.10
CA LEU A 120 0.07 5.47 11.17
C LEU A 120 1.12 6.29 11.90
N SER A 121 0.73 6.99 12.97
CA SER A 121 1.69 7.72 13.81
C SER A 121 2.77 6.79 14.37
N ASP A 122 2.35 5.67 14.97
CA ASP A 122 3.26 4.69 15.56
C ASP A 122 4.18 4.03 14.51
N VAL A 123 3.63 3.60 13.35
CA VAL A 123 4.45 2.97 12.32
C VAL A 123 5.38 3.95 11.61
N CYS A 124 4.96 5.20 11.38
CA CYS A 124 5.82 6.20 10.75
C CYS A 124 6.97 6.63 11.68
N GLU A 125 6.74 6.67 13.00
CA GLU A 125 7.77 6.99 13.98
C GLU A 125 8.80 5.88 14.13
N ARG A 126 8.36 4.61 14.15
CA ARG A 126 9.21 3.46 14.51
C ARG A 126 9.74 2.66 13.32
N SER A 127 9.18 2.84 12.13
CA SER A 127 9.62 2.09 10.94
C SER A 127 11.03 2.49 10.54
N PRO A 128 11.95 1.53 10.31
CA PRO A 128 13.26 1.80 9.75
C PRO A 128 13.23 2.18 8.26
N LEU A 129 12.09 1.97 7.61
CA LEU A 129 11.84 2.29 6.20
C LEU A 129 10.80 3.40 6.08
N PRO A 130 10.93 4.30 5.09
CA PRO A 130 9.86 5.20 4.71
C PRO A 130 8.58 4.43 4.42
N VAL A 131 7.44 4.97 4.89
CA VAL A 131 6.12 4.33 4.76
C VAL A 131 5.30 5.07 3.71
N SER A 132 4.92 4.37 2.65
CA SER A 132 3.91 4.86 1.70
C SER A 132 2.57 4.16 1.93
N VAL A 133 1.49 4.77 1.43
CA VAL A 133 0.13 4.25 1.61
C VAL A 133 -0.56 4.11 0.27
N LYS A 134 -1.24 2.97 0.04
CA LYS A 134 -2.17 2.81 -1.08
C LYS A 134 -3.60 2.73 -0.55
N THR A 135 -4.43 3.72 -0.93
CA THR A 135 -5.76 3.94 -0.35
C THR A 135 -6.88 4.02 -1.38
N ARG A 136 -8.12 4.05 -0.85
CA ARG A 136 -9.36 4.47 -1.52
C ARG A 136 -9.90 5.73 -0.85
N LEU A 137 -10.99 6.31 -1.42
CA LEU A 137 -11.61 7.54 -0.92
C LEU A 137 -12.33 7.36 0.43
N GLY A 138 -12.82 6.16 0.70
CA GLY A 138 -13.62 5.83 1.88
C GLY A 138 -14.28 4.47 1.71
N LEU A 139 -15.35 4.22 2.45
CA LEU A 139 -16.11 2.96 2.45
C LEU A 139 -17.37 3.02 1.61
N GLU A 140 -18.26 3.96 1.90
CA GLU A 140 -19.61 4.04 1.34
C GLU A 140 -19.81 5.27 0.45
N SER A 141 -19.25 6.43 0.84
CA SER A 141 -19.38 7.72 0.16
C SER A 141 -18.02 8.40 -0.01
N ASP A 142 -17.88 9.16 -1.09
CA ASP A 142 -16.71 9.99 -1.35
C ASP A 142 -16.62 11.20 -0.42
N ASP A 143 -17.72 11.63 0.21
CA ASP A 143 -17.71 12.65 1.27
C ASP A 143 -16.81 12.26 2.46
N GLU A 144 -16.52 10.97 2.63
CA GLU A 144 -15.61 10.49 3.65
C GLU A 144 -14.17 10.94 3.39
N TYR A 145 -13.82 11.22 2.12
CA TYR A 145 -12.44 11.41 1.70
C TYR A 145 -11.78 12.64 2.30
N GLU A 146 -12.51 13.72 2.51
CA GLU A 146 -11.97 14.93 3.13
C GLU A 146 -11.28 14.61 4.46
N ARG A 147 -11.98 13.86 5.34
CA ARG A 147 -11.44 13.47 6.64
C ARG A 147 -10.29 12.47 6.53
N VAL A 148 -10.36 11.57 5.55
CA VAL A 148 -9.29 10.60 5.27
C VAL A 148 -8.04 11.32 4.77
N LEU A 149 -8.18 12.27 3.86
CA LEU A 149 -7.08 13.08 3.33
C LEU A 149 -6.46 13.97 4.41
N ASP A 150 -7.27 14.61 5.26
CA ASP A 150 -6.80 15.40 6.39
C ASP A 150 -5.91 14.58 7.34
N LEU A 151 -6.29 13.32 7.59
CA LEU A 151 -5.49 12.42 8.39
C LEU A 151 -4.13 12.16 7.70
N TYR A 152 -4.13 11.81 6.41
CA TYR A 152 -2.88 11.54 5.70
C TYR A 152 -1.97 12.75 5.64
N CYS A 153 -2.51 13.96 5.43
CA CYS A 153 -1.71 15.19 5.38
C CYS A 153 -0.96 15.51 6.69
N ARG A 154 -1.39 14.94 7.81
CA ARG A 154 -0.68 15.06 9.10
C ARG A 154 0.43 14.02 9.31
N MET A 155 0.50 12.99 8.45
CA MET A 155 1.47 11.91 8.58
C MET A 155 2.71 12.15 7.71
N PRO A 156 3.91 11.76 8.14
CA PRO A 156 5.13 11.87 7.33
C PRO A 156 5.23 10.71 6.33
N LEU A 157 4.28 10.64 5.37
CA LEU A 157 4.24 9.60 4.36
C LEU A 157 5.32 9.82 3.28
N ALA A 158 5.89 8.72 2.78
CA ALA A 158 6.80 8.76 1.65
C ALA A 158 6.07 9.01 0.32
N GLU A 159 4.86 8.43 0.16
CA GLU A 159 3.98 8.59 -1.00
C GLU A 159 2.56 8.20 -0.62
N LEU A 160 1.57 8.80 -1.28
CA LEU A 160 0.17 8.39 -1.24
C LEU A 160 -0.30 7.95 -2.62
N ILE A 161 -0.72 6.69 -2.76
CA ILE A 161 -1.27 6.15 -4.00
C ILE A 161 -2.79 6.11 -3.84
N VAL A 162 -3.49 6.94 -4.62
CA VAL A 162 -4.95 7.09 -4.53
C VAL A 162 -5.65 6.31 -5.63
N HIS A 163 -6.51 5.37 -5.24
CA HIS A 163 -7.52 4.80 -6.12
C HIS A 163 -8.84 5.54 -5.89
N PRO A 164 -9.25 6.47 -6.78
CA PRO A 164 -10.37 7.37 -6.50
C PRO A 164 -11.73 6.70 -6.73
N ARG A 165 -11.98 5.64 -5.98
CA ARG A 165 -13.24 4.93 -5.74
C ARG A 165 -13.41 4.66 -4.27
N VAL A 166 -14.64 4.55 -3.77
CA VAL A 166 -14.91 4.05 -2.42
C VAL A 166 -14.83 2.52 -2.39
N GLN A 167 -14.79 1.93 -1.20
CA GLN A 167 -14.73 0.47 -1.04
C GLN A 167 -15.93 -0.25 -1.67
N LYS A 168 -17.13 0.32 -1.52
CA LYS A 168 -18.40 -0.20 -2.05
C LYS A 168 -18.40 -0.36 -3.57
N ASP A 169 -17.75 0.55 -4.29
CA ASP A 169 -17.66 0.52 -5.75
C ASP A 169 -16.85 -0.70 -6.24
N ARG A 170 -15.95 -1.22 -5.42
CA ARG A 170 -14.97 -2.24 -5.81
C ARG A 170 -14.18 -1.80 -7.04
N TYR A 171 -14.53 -2.32 -8.24
CA TYR A 171 -13.92 -2.00 -9.53
C TYR A 171 -14.96 -1.55 -10.57
N THR A 172 -16.17 -1.22 -10.13
CA THR A 172 -17.27 -0.75 -11.01
C THR A 172 -17.35 0.77 -11.02
N GLY A 173 -18.01 1.31 -12.02
CA GLY A 173 -18.17 2.76 -12.17
C GLY A 173 -16.87 3.46 -12.60
N THR A 174 -16.97 4.75 -12.82
CA THR A 174 -15.82 5.61 -13.23
C THR A 174 -15.05 6.10 -12.01
N PRO A 175 -13.70 6.08 -12.01
CA PRO A 175 -12.91 6.70 -10.96
C PRO A 175 -13.18 8.22 -10.90
N ARG A 176 -13.32 8.76 -9.69
CA ARG A 176 -13.59 10.18 -9.42
C ARG A 176 -12.28 10.97 -9.41
N LYS A 177 -11.78 11.29 -10.61
CA LYS A 177 -10.43 11.86 -10.80
C LYS A 177 -10.25 13.23 -10.14
N GLU A 178 -11.32 13.96 -9.88
CA GLU A 178 -11.34 15.23 -9.16
C GLU A 178 -10.69 15.11 -7.77
N PHE A 179 -10.93 14.02 -7.04
CA PHE A 179 -10.32 13.78 -5.73
C PHE A 179 -8.79 13.55 -5.81
N TYR A 180 -8.30 13.02 -6.93
CA TYR A 180 -6.86 12.98 -7.14
C TYR A 180 -6.27 14.37 -7.33
N GLY A 181 -6.95 15.25 -8.08
CA GLY A 181 -6.57 16.65 -8.21
C GLY A 181 -6.51 17.37 -6.87
N GLU A 182 -7.55 17.24 -6.05
CA GLU A 182 -7.59 17.78 -4.68
C GLU A 182 -6.43 17.24 -3.82
N THR A 183 -6.14 15.95 -3.94
CA THR A 183 -5.02 15.35 -3.19
C THR A 183 -3.68 15.95 -3.58
N LEU A 184 -3.46 16.20 -4.88
CA LEU A 184 -2.22 16.82 -5.37
C LEU A 184 -2.02 18.24 -4.82
N GLU A 185 -3.11 18.99 -4.64
CA GLU A 185 -3.06 20.38 -4.13
C GLU A 185 -2.76 20.44 -2.63
N ARG A 186 -3.21 19.42 -1.86
CA ARG A 186 -3.18 19.44 -0.39
C ARG A 186 -2.06 18.62 0.22
N ALA A 187 -1.62 17.54 -0.43
CA ALA A 187 -0.66 16.61 0.15
C ALA A 187 0.75 17.22 0.23
N PRO A 188 1.44 17.13 1.38
CA PRO A 188 2.81 17.59 1.53
C PRO A 188 3.86 16.58 1.04
N PHE A 189 3.45 15.49 0.42
CA PHE A 189 4.26 14.37 -0.07
C PHE A 189 3.87 14.00 -1.51
N PRO A 190 4.69 13.20 -2.23
CA PRO A 190 4.34 12.69 -3.55
C PRO A 190 3.00 11.94 -3.60
N VAL A 191 2.25 12.14 -4.68
CA VAL A 191 0.95 11.48 -4.89
C VAL A 191 0.94 10.77 -6.23
N ALA A 192 0.52 9.50 -6.25
CA ALA A 192 0.33 8.72 -7.45
C ALA A 192 -1.14 8.38 -7.70
N TYR A 193 -1.56 8.45 -8.95
CA TYR A 193 -2.88 8.01 -9.40
C TYR A 193 -2.88 6.50 -9.65
N ASN A 194 -3.90 5.82 -9.18
CA ASN A 194 -4.18 4.43 -9.53
C ASN A 194 -5.66 4.27 -9.91
N GLY A 195 -5.89 3.91 -11.14
CA GLY A 195 -7.25 3.68 -11.67
C GLY A 195 -7.18 3.41 -13.17
N ASP A 196 -8.34 3.16 -13.75
CA ASP A 196 -8.57 2.97 -15.19
C ASP A 196 -8.85 4.30 -15.89
#